data_b1ac194dbdab595413e9d39eda14a32a
#
_entry.id   b1ac194dbdab595413e9d39eda14a32a
#
_cell.length_a   1.000
_cell.length_b   1.000
_cell.length_c   1.000
_cell.angle_alpha   90.00
_cell.angle_beta   90.00
_cell.angle_gamma   90.00
#
_symmetry.space_group_name_H-M   'P 1'
#
loop_
_entity.id
_entity.type
_entity.pdbx_description
1 polymer ?
#
loop_
_entity_poly.entity_id
_entity_poly.type
_entity_poly.pdbx_seq_one_letter_code
_entity_poly.pdbx_strand_id
1 'polypeptide(L)'
;VCNAAVNPFHGSALDIPDTAFDRIMECNIRSNSWLCNMAIPGMIEQKDGVLIIVSSIGGIRGSKELGAYSISKAADMQIVRNYAVEFGPDNIRANCIAPGLIITDFARALYEDPERRDNRESATPLRRLGDPDEIAGAAVMMASPAGSYLTGQTLVIDGGTTIQP
;
A
#
# COMPACT_ATOMS: atom_id res chain seq x y z
N VAL A 1 -5.04 -7.21 -8.18
CA VAL A 1 -4.48 -6.01 -7.49
C VAL A 1 -5.52 -5.47 -6.52
N CYS A 2 -5.16 -5.36 -5.22
CA CYS A 2 -5.97 -4.74 -4.19
C CYS A 2 -5.45 -3.32 -3.95
N ASN A 3 -6.17 -2.30 -4.46
CA ASN A 3 -5.78 -0.89 -4.39
C ASN A 3 -6.74 -0.05 -3.55
N ALA A 4 -8.01 -0.46 -3.41
CA ALA A 4 -9.01 0.30 -2.70
C ALA A 4 -8.65 0.45 -1.21
N ALA A 5 -8.75 1.67 -0.70
CA ALA A 5 -8.51 1.98 0.71
C ALA A 5 -9.31 3.20 1.15
N VAL A 6 -9.49 3.34 2.45
CA VAL A 6 -10.14 4.49 3.07
C VAL A 6 -9.29 5.03 4.22
N ASN A 7 -9.41 6.33 4.45
CA ASN A 7 -8.88 6.98 5.65
C ASN A 7 -9.84 8.11 6.09
N PRO A 8 -10.93 7.79 6.78
CA PRO A 8 -11.94 8.76 7.18
C PRO A 8 -11.55 9.65 8.37
N PHE A 9 -10.37 9.43 8.96
CA PHE A 9 -9.93 10.18 10.14
C PHE A 9 -8.47 10.62 10.04
N HIS A 10 -8.25 11.90 10.30
CA HIS A 10 -6.93 12.50 10.43
C HIS A 10 -6.84 13.19 11.80
N GLY A 11 -5.94 12.74 12.65
CA GLY A 11 -5.77 13.29 14.01
C GLY A 11 -5.03 12.35 14.95
N SER A 12 -5.03 12.71 16.22
CA SER A 12 -4.41 11.92 17.29
C SER A 12 -5.05 10.53 17.40
N ALA A 13 -4.22 9.52 17.68
CA ALA A 13 -4.72 8.18 17.96
C ALA A 13 -5.66 8.10 19.18
N LEU A 14 -5.61 9.11 20.07
CA LEU A 14 -6.50 9.19 21.23
C LEU A 14 -7.93 9.62 20.85
N ASP A 15 -8.09 10.28 19.71
CA ASP A 15 -9.35 10.94 19.33
C ASP A 15 -10.10 10.18 18.22
N ILE A 16 -9.53 9.08 17.70
CA ILE A 16 -10.19 8.33 16.63
C ILE A 16 -11.47 7.65 17.13
N PRO A 17 -12.63 7.90 16.49
CA PRO A 17 -13.86 7.18 16.83
C PRO A 17 -13.74 5.69 16.43
N ASP A 18 -14.33 4.80 17.24
CA ASP A 18 -14.38 3.35 16.95
C ASP A 18 -14.93 3.06 15.56
N THR A 19 -15.96 3.78 15.14
CA THR A 19 -16.57 3.63 13.81
C THR A 19 -15.59 3.95 12.66
N ALA A 20 -14.69 4.92 12.84
CA ALA A 20 -13.66 5.25 11.86
C ALA A 20 -12.55 4.19 11.88
N PHE A 21 -12.16 3.73 13.07
CA PHE A 21 -11.17 2.66 13.23
C PHE A 21 -11.66 1.37 12.55
N ASP A 22 -12.88 0.92 12.88
CA ASP A 22 -13.49 -0.27 12.30
C ASP A 22 -13.60 -0.17 10.78
N ARG A 23 -14.01 0.99 10.26
CA ARG A 23 -14.10 1.22 8.83
C ARG A 23 -12.76 1.08 8.11
N ILE A 24 -11.67 1.57 8.73
CA ILE A 24 -10.30 1.40 8.20
C ILE A 24 -9.93 -0.08 8.18
N MET A 25 -10.13 -0.80 9.29
CA MET A 25 -9.77 -2.22 9.39
C MET A 25 -10.58 -3.09 8.42
N GLU A 26 -11.87 -2.81 8.28
CA GLU A 26 -12.73 -3.53 7.34
C GLU A 26 -12.34 -3.29 5.89
N CYS A 27 -12.19 -2.03 5.50
CA CYS A 27 -11.91 -1.68 4.11
C CYS A 27 -10.46 -1.96 3.70
N ASN A 28 -9.48 -1.71 4.57
CA ASN A 28 -8.08 -1.80 4.17
C ASN A 28 -7.48 -3.19 4.41
N ILE A 29 -7.97 -3.95 5.41
CA ILE A 29 -7.41 -5.26 5.76
C ILE A 29 -8.35 -6.39 5.36
N ARG A 30 -9.58 -6.40 5.93
CA ARG A 30 -10.51 -7.51 5.72
C ARG A 30 -10.88 -7.69 4.25
N SER A 31 -11.16 -6.59 3.54
CA SER A 31 -11.52 -6.66 2.12
C SER A 31 -10.38 -7.20 1.27
N ASN A 32 -9.13 -6.79 1.53
CA ASN A 32 -7.96 -7.28 0.81
C ASN A 32 -7.79 -8.80 1.02
N SER A 33 -7.92 -9.27 2.27
CA SER A 33 -7.87 -10.70 2.58
C SER A 33 -8.98 -11.48 1.88
N TRP A 34 -10.23 -10.98 1.89
CA TRP A 34 -11.35 -11.63 1.22
C TRP A 34 -11.14 -11.74 -0.29
N LEU A 35 -10.72 -10.66 -0.95
CA LEU A 35 -10.49 -10.64 -2.39
C LEU A 35 -9.36 -11.60 -2.79
N CYS A 36 -8.28 -11.61 -2.02
CA CYS A 36 -7.18 -12.56 -2.25
C CYS A 36 -7.66 -14.00 -2.06
N ASN A 37 -8.36 -14.32 -0.97
CA ASN A 37 -8.86 -15.66 -0.67
C ASN A 37 -9.86 -16.17 -1.72
N MET A 38 -10.64 -15.28 -2.36
CA MET A 38 -11.50 -15.66 -3.48
C MET A 38 -10.73 -15.98 -4.77
N ALA A 39 -9.58 -15.34 -4.99
CA ALA A 39 -8.79 -15.52 -6.20
C ALA A 39 -7.84 -16.73 -6.10
N ILE A 40 -7.29 -17.00 -4.91
CA ILE A 40 -6.25 -18.01 -4.68
C ILE A 40 -6.65 -19.43 -5.17
N PRO A 41 -7.86 -19.95 -4.93
CA PRO A 41 -8.21 -21.30 -5.40
C PRO A 41 -8.02 -21.51 -6.91
N GLY A 42 -8.47 -20.54 -7.72
CA GLY A 42 -8.27 -20.59 -9.17
C GLY A 42 -6.80 -20.47 -9.58
N MET A 43 -6.01 -19.69 -8.84
CA MET A 43 -4.56 -19.58 -9.07
C MET A 43 -3.83 -20.89 -8.74
N ILE A 44 -4.24 -21.59 -7.67
CA ILE A 44 -3.71 -22.93 -7.32
C ILE A 44 -3.98 -23.94 -8.43
N GLU A 45 -5.19 -23.98 -8.97
CA GLU A 45 -5.56 -24.87 -10.08
C GLU A 45 -4.71 -24.59 -11.33
N GLN A 46 -4.44 -23.31 -11.61
CA GLN A 46 -3.64 -22.90 -12.77
C GLN A 46 -2.13 -23.05 -12.54
N LYS A 47 -1.67 -23.25 -11.31
CA LYS A 47 -0.25 -23.21 -10.91
C LYS A 47 0.42 -21.91 -11.34
N ASP A 48 -0.32 -20.82 -11.34
CA ASP A 48 0.16 -19.49 -11.67
C ASP A 48 -0.73 -18.42 -11.04
N GLY A 49 -0.10 -17.42 -10.42
CA GLY A 49 -0.84 -16.32 -9.82
C GLY A 49 0.04 -15.21 -9.27
N VAL A 50 -0.51 -13.99 -9.31
CA VAL A 50 0.15 -12.81 -8.71
C VAL A 50 -0.85 -11.99 -7.92
N LEU A 51 -0.58 -11.81 -6.65
CA LEU A 51 -1.30 -10.91 -5.74
C LEU A 51 -0.46 -9.65 -5.50
N ILE A 52 -1.06 -8.49 -5.69
CA ILE A 52 -0.43 -7.19 -5.43
C ILE A 52 -1.37 -6.38 -4.53
N ILE A 53 -0.86 -5.93 -3.38
CA ILE A 53 -1.59 -5.04 -2.49
C ILE A 53 -0.92 -3.67 -2.49
N VAL A 54 -1.69 -2.62 -2.76
CA VAL A 54 -1.19 -1.24 -2.66
C VAL A 54 -1.31 -0.77 -1.21
N SER A 55 -0.17 -0.75 -0.54
CA SER A 55 0.00 -0.29 0.83
C SER A 55 0.32 1.22 0.87
N SER A 56 1.28 1.64 1.65
CA SER A 56 1.76 3.03 1.78
C SER A 56 3.08 3.04 2.55
N ILE A 57 3.91 4.07 2.35
CA ILE A 57 5.02 4.37 3.27
C ILE A 57 4.54 4.62 4.70
N GLY A 58 3.26 4.96 4.91
CA GLY A 58 2.64 5.03 6.23
C GLY A 58 2.70 3.71 7.02
N GLY A 59 2.78 2.57 6.34
CA GLY A 59 2.98 1.26 6.98
C GLY A 59 4.41 0.99 7.45
N ILE A 60 5.37 1.84 7.08
CA ILE A 60 6.81 1.70 7.41
C ILE A 60 7.25 2.77 8.42
N ARG A 61 6.54 3.90 8.48
CA ARG A 61 6.90 5.06 9.31
C ARG A 61 5.79 5.35 10.32
N GLY A 62 6.19 5.94 11.47
CA GLY A 62 5.24 6.54 12.40
C GLY A 62 4.56 7.78 11.85
N SER A 63 3.34 8.05 12.31
CA SER A 63 2.58 9.26 11.98
C SER A 63 1.85 9.78 13.22
N LYS A 64 1.79 11.10 13.37
CA LYS A 64 1.01 11.75 14.43
C LYS A 64 -0.49 11.81 14.12
N GLU A 65 -0.88 11.66 12.85
CA GLU A 65 -2.23 11.94 12.37
C GLU A 65 -2.87 10.77 11.61
N LEU A 66 -2.11 9.74 11.26
CA LEU A 66 -2.56 8.62 10.42
C LEU A 66 -2.47 7.27 11.15
N GLY A 67 -2.57 7.25 12.49
CA GLY A 67 -2.28 6.05 13.30
C GLY A 67 -2.97 4.78 12.82
N ALA A 68 -4.30 4.74 12.78
CA ALA A 68 -5.05 3.55 12.35
C ALA A 68 -4.83 3.20 10.88
N TYR A 69 -4.76 4.21 10.00
CA TYR A 69 -4.42 4.00 8.59
C TYR A 69 -3.05 3.35 8.44
N SER A 70 -2.04 3.87 9.16
CA SER A 70 -0.68 3.33 9.13
C SER A 70 -0.62 1.88 9.63
N ILE A 71 -1.39 1.54 10.68
CA ILE A 71 -1.54 0.16 11.16
C ILE A 71 -2.11 -0.73 10.04
N SER A 72 -3.17 -0.28 9.35
CA SER A 72 -3.76 -1.05 8.26
C SER A 72 -2.78 -1.29 7.11
N LYS A 73 -1.95 -0.28 6.79
CA LYS A 73 -0.95 -0.38 5.73
C LYS A 73 0.26 -1.25 6.10
N ALA A 74 0.62 -1.31 7.37
CA ALA A 74 1.59 -2.28 7.87
C ALA A 74 1.04 -3.72 7.81
N ALA A 75 -0.25 -3.91 8.10
CA ALA A 75 -0.91 -5.20 7.99
C ALA A 75 -0.93 -5.73 6.54
N ASP A 76 -1.12 -4.88 5.52
CA ASP A 76 -1.00 -5.25 4.10
C ASP A 76 0.34 -5.94 3.79
N MET A 77 1.44 -5.41 4.34
CA MET A 77 2.77 -5.97 4.16
C MET A 77 2.93 -7.34 4.82
N GLN A 78 2.24 -7.58 5.95
CA GLN A 78 2.26 -8.90 6.59
C GLN A 78 1.37 -9.90 5.84
N ILE A 79 0.23 -9.47 5.31
CA ILE A 79 -0.64 -10.31 4.50
C ILE A 79 0.12 -10.91 3.32
N VAL A 80 0.84 -10.09 2.54
CA VAL A 80 1.59 -10.61 1.38
C VAL A 80 2.73 -11.54 1.77
N ARG A 81 3.39 -11.31 2.92
CA ARG A 81 4.41 -12.25 3.42
C ARG A 81 3.82 -13.61 3.76
N ASN A 82 2.66 -13.63 4.42
CA ASN A 82 1.97 -14.87 4.74
C ASN A 82 1.56 -15.62 3.48
N TYR A 83 0.93 -14.94 2.52
CA TYR A 83 0.52 -15.56 1.25
C TYR A 83 1.71 -16.04 0.40
N ALA A 84 2.81 -15.31 0.39
CA ALA A 84 4.02 -15.73 -0.31
C ALA A 84 4.59 -17.04 0.27
N VAL A 85 4.56 -17.22 1.58
CA VAL A 85 5.04 -18.44 2.24
C VAL A 85 4.06 -19.60 2.02
N GLU A 86 2.76 -19.35 2.20
CA GLU A 86 1.73 -20.38 2.13
C GLU A 86 1.51 -20.90 0.72
N PHE A 87 1.42 -20.00 -0.27
CA PHE A 87 1.04 -20.33 -1.66
C PHE A 87 2.19 -20.27 -2.66
N GLY A 88 3.40 -19.96 -2.22
CA GLY A 88 4.60 -20.04 -3.06
C GLY A 88 4.84 -21.41 -3.71
N PRO A 89 4.61 -22.54 -3.00
CA PRO A 89 4.70 -23.89 -3.60
C PRO A 89 3.75 -24.10 -4.78
N ASP A 90 2.66 -23.33 -4.90
CA ASP A 90 1.72 -23.35 -6.00
C ASP A 90 2.05 -22.35 -7.11
N ASN A 91 3.26 -21.77 -7.09
CA ASN A 91 3.71 -20.74 -8.02
C ASN A 91 2.88 -19.45 -7.94
N ILE A 92 2.37 -19.12 -6.75
CA ILE A 92 1.64 -17.88 -6.51
C ILE A 92 2.58 -16.91 -5.81
N ARG A 93 2.73 -15.71 -6.39
CA ARG A 93 3.53 -14.64 -5.83
C ARG A 93 2.65 -13.55 -5.19
N ALA A 94 3.02 -13.06 -4.02
CA ALA A 94 2.29 -12.02 -3.32
C ALA A 94 3.25 -10.91 -2.89
N ASN A 95 2.97 -9.67 -3.30
CA ASN A 95 3.83 -8.51 -3.01
C ASN A 95 3.02 -7.26 -2.67
N CYS A 96 3.66 -6.31 -1.99
CA CYS A 96 3.15 -4.97 -1.75
C CYS A 96 3.87 -3.92 -2.58
N ILE A 97 3.14 -2.86 -2.94
CA ILE A 97 3.72 -1.58 -3.31
C ILE A 97 3.44 -0.61 -2.16
N ALA A 98 4.44 0.15 -1.74
CA ALA A 98 4.32 1.19 -0.72
C ALA A 98 4.60 2.58 -1.35
N PRO A 99 3.58 3.25 -1.89
CA PRO A 99 3.73 4.58 -2.46
C PRO A 99 4.03 5.63 -1.39
N GLY A 100 4.78 6.67 -1.79
CA GLY A 100 4.80 7.95 -1.13
C GLY A 100 3.54 8.76 -1.39
N LEU A 101 3.66 10.10 -1.38
CA LEU A 101 2.54 10.97 -1.71
C LEU A 101 2.38 11.05 -3.24
N ILE A 102 1.25 10.55 -3.72
CA ILE A 102 0.89 10.47 -5.14
C ILE A 102 -0.28 11.42 -5.42
N ILE A 103 -0.26 12.11 -6.55
CA ILE A 103 -1.31 13.04 -6.99
C ILE A 103 -2.56 12.24 -7.36
N THR A 104 -3.49 12.15 -6.42
CA THR A 104 -4.77 11.43 -6.55
C THR A 104 -5.87 12.18 -5.81
N ASP A 105 -7.12 11.92 -6.14
CA ASP A 105 -8.26 12.48 -5.40
C ASP A 105 -8.25 12.05 -3.92
N PHE A 106 -7.83 10.83 -3.64
CA PHE A 106 -7.70 10.32 -2.27
C PHE A 106 -6.73 11.14 -1.41
N ALA A 107 -5.64 11.62 -2.00
CA ALA A 107 -4.59 12.37 -1.31
C ALA A 107 -4.76 13.89 -1.41
N ARG A 108 -5.80 14.39 -2.10
CA ARG A 108 -6.00 15.82 -2.43
C ARG A 108 -5.81 16.74 -1.23
N ALA A 109 -6.40 16.42 -0.08
CA ALA A 109 -6.30 17.22 1.15
C ALA A 109 -4.86 17.39 1.67
N LEU A 110 -3.92 16.53 1.24
CA LEU A 110 -2.52 16.58 1.65
C LEU A 110 -1.65 17.50 0.77
N TYR A 111 -2.13 17.90 -0.41
CA TYR A 111 -1.37 18.71 -1.38
C TYR A 111 -2.17 19.82 -2.07
N GLU A 112 -3.48 19.98 -1.78
CA GLU A 112 -4.32 21.02 -2.40
C GLU A 112 -3.89 22.43 -1.95
N ASP A 113 -3.47 22.56 -0.71
CA ASP A 113 -2.90 23.80 -0.17
C ASP A 113 -1.46 23.97 -0.67
N PRO A 114 -1.11 25.13 -1.31
CA PRO A 114 0.22 25.35 -1.90
C PRO A 114 1.37 25.24 -0.88
N GLU A 115 1.20 25.77 0.33
CA GLU A 115 2.25 25.71 1.35
C GLU A 115 2.49 24.27 1.82
N ARG A 116 1.41 23.49 2.00
CA ARG A 116 1.52 22.07 2.33
C ARG A 116 2.20 21.29 1.21
N ARG A 117 1.87 21.59 -0.04
CA ARG A 117 2.48 20.99 -1.21
C ARG A 117 3.97 21.28 -1.25
N ASP A 118 4.38 22.54 -1.15
CA ASP A 118 5.77 22.95 -1.16
C ASP A 118 6.57 22.27 -0.03
N ASN A 119 5.99 22.16 1.17
CA ASN A 119 6.58 21.45 2.29
C ASN A 119 6.77 19.95 1.98
N ARG A 120 5.82 19.31 1.31
CA ARG A 120 5.92 17.90 0.93
C ARG A 120 6.95 17.68 -0.19
N GLU A 121 6.93 18.52 -1.20
CA GLU A 121 7.90 18.45 -2.31
C GLU A 121 9.33 18.72 -1.82
N SER A 122 9.53 19.73 -0.96
CA SER A 122 10.84 20.02 -0.36
C SER A 122 11.34 18.92 0.57
N ALA A 123 10.43 18.17 1.23
CA ALA A 123 10.76 17.00 2.04
C ALA A 123 10.97 15.71 1.23
N THR A 124 10.79 15.73 -0.07
CA THR A 124 11.03 14.57 -0.95
C THR A 124 12.35 14.75 -1.69
N PRO A 125 13.29 13.81 -1.70
CA PRO A 125 14.54 13.92 -2.43
C PRO A 125 14.39 14.29 -3.91
N LEU A 126 13.39 13.73 -4.61
CA LEU A 126 13.09 14.08 -6.00
C LEU A 126 12.38 15.42 -6.17
N ARG A 127 12.07 16.15 -5.06
CA ARG A 127 11.48 17.50 -5.06
C ARG A 127 10.16 17.62 -5.81
N ARG A 128 9.39 16.55 -5.85
CA ARG A 128 8.05 16.50 -6.44
C ARG A 128 7.20 15.43 -5.79
N LEU A 129 5.92 15.51 -6.01
CA LEU A 129 5.00 14.40 -5.76
C LEU A 129 5.10 13.36 -6.88
N GLY A 130 4.63 12.14 -6.62
CA GLY A 130 4.57 11.09 -7.63
C GLY A 130 3.27 11.12 -8.43
N ASP A 131 3.31 10.51 -9.60
CA ASP A 131 2.14 10.29 -10.46
C ASP A 131 1.63 8.85 -10.36
N PRO A 132 0.32 8.60 -10.57
CA PRO A 132 -0.26 7.25 -10.55
C PRO A 132 0.42 6.26 -11.49
N ASP A 133 0.85 6.71 -12.67
CA ASP A 133 1.51 5.87 -13.67
C ASP A 133 2.88 5.34 -13.19
N GLU A 134 3.55 6.06 -12.28
CA GLU A 134 4.81 5.60 -11.68
C GLU A 134 4.58 4.40 -10.74
N ILE A 135 3.40 4.33 -10.13
CA ILE A 135 2.98 3.18 -9.32
C ILE A 135 2.50 2.02 -10.20
N ALA A 136 1.76 2.34 -11.27
CA ALA A 136 1.26 1.36 -12.22
C ALA A 136 2.40 0.60 -12.91
N GLY A 137 3.51 1.27 -13.26
CA GLY A 137 4.70 0.63 -13.83
C GLY A 137 5.28 -0.47 -12.94
N ALA A 138 5.31 -0.23 -11.63
CA ALA A 138 5.78 -1.24 -10.67
C ALA A 138 4.80 -2.42 -10.57
N ALA A 139 3.49 -2.18 -10.61
CA ALA A 139 2.50 -3.25 -10.61
C ALA A 139 2.63 -4.14 -11.87
N VAL A 140 2.85 -3.53 -13.02
CA VAL A 140 3.11 -4.25 -14.29
C VAL A 140 4.38 -5.09 -14.19
N MET A 141 5.48 -4.54 -13.68
CA MET A 141 6.73 -5.28 -13.45
C MET A 141 6.50 -6.47 -12.54
N MET A 142 5.83 -6.28 -11.40
CA MET A 142 5.53 -7.37 -10.46
C MET A 142 4.64 -8.46 -11.06
N ALA A 143 3.68 -8.09 -11.91
CA ALA A 143 2.75 -9.03 -12.55
C ALA A 143 3.38 -9.77 -13.74
N SER A 144 4.46 -9.27 -14.32
CA SER A 144 5.11 -9.81 -15.51
C SER A 144 6.21 -10.82 -15.16
N PRO A 145 6.82 -11.50 -16.18
CA PRO A 145 7.99 -12.35 -16.01
C PRO A 145 9.20 -11.62 -15.38
N ALA A 146 9.30 -10.30 -15.51
CA ALA A 146 10.34 -9.50 -14.86
C ALA A 146 10.29 -9.61 -13.32
N GLY A 147 9.12 -9.86 -12.75
CA GLY A 147 8.91 -10.07 -11.32
C GLY A 147 8.90 -11.54 -10.90
N SER A 148 9.27 -12.48 -11.74
CA SER A 148 9.10 -13.95 -11.49
C SER A 148 9.80 -14.47 -10.24
N TYR A 149 10.84 -13.80 -9.76
CA TYR A 149 11.55 -14.18 -8.52
C TYR A 149 11.25 -13.24 -7.35
N LEU A 150 10.21 -12.40 -7.48
CA LEU A 150 9.80 -11.43 -6.47
C LEU A 150 8.53 -11.90 -5.76
N THR A 151 8.64 -12.27 -4.49
CA THR A 151 7.49 -12.62 -3.64
C THR A 151 7.74 -12.24 -2.17
N GLY A 152 6.69 -11.92 -1.42
CA GLY A 152 6.75 -11.52 -0.02
C GLY A 152 7.36 -10.12 0.21
N GLN A 153 7.63 -9.35 -0.83
CA GLN A 153 8.35 -8.10 -0.74
C GLN A 153 7.42 -6.88 -0.73
N THR A 154 7.95 -5.79 -0.17
CA THR A 154 7.34 -4.46 -0.24
C THR A 154 8.26 -3.55 -1.06
N LEU A 155 7.79 -3.11 -2.22
CA LEU A 155 8.52 -2.15 -3.05
C LEU A 155 8.08 -0.73 -2.69
N VAL A 156 9.01 0.04 -2.15
CA VAL A 156 8.80 1.45 -1.81
C VAL A 156 9.00 2.31 -3.05
N ILE A 157 8.01 3.18 -3.35
CA ILE A 157 8.04 4.11 -4.48
C ILE A 157 7.57 5.47 -3.96
N ASP A 158 8.50 6.27 -3.44
CA ASP A 158 8.20 7.43 -2.63
C ASP A 158 9.07 8.66 -2.93
N GLY A 159 9.80 8.64 -4.03
CA GLY A 159 10.74 9.70 -4.38
C GLY A 159 11.89 9.88 -3.39
N GLY A 160 12.14 8.87 -2.53
CA GLY A 160 13.18 8.87 -1.51
C GLY A 160 12.72 9.41 -0.15
N THR A 161 11.42 9.64 0.06
CA THR A 161 10.88 10.22 1.31
C THR A 161 11.22 9.41 2.57
N THR A 162 11.30 8.09 2.47
CA THR A 162 11.58 7.21 3.64
C THR A 162 13.05 7.09 4.00
N ILE A 163 13.96 7.50 3.13
CA ILE A 163 15.41 7.42 3.38
C ILE A 163 16.02 8.75 3.82
N GLN A 164 15.23 9.80 3.93
CA GLN A 164 15.70 11.06 4.50
C GLN A 164 15.89 10.95 6.02
N PRO A 165 16.94 11.59 6.58
CA PRO A 165 17.17 11.66 8.01
C PRO A 165 16.12 12.49 8.75
#